data_d6a8488782be6cf47227d1d002492314
#
_entry.id   d6a8488782be6cf47227d1d002492314
#
_cell.length_a   1.000
_cell.length_b   1.000
_cell.length_c   1.000
_cell.angle_alpha   90.00
_cell.angle_beta   90.00
_cell.angle_gamma   90.00
#
_symmetry.space_group_name_H-M   'P 1'
#
loop_
_entity.id
_entity.type
_entity.pdbx_description
1 polymer ?
#
loop_
_entity_poly.entity_id
_entity_poly.type
_entity_poly.pdbx_seq_one_letter_code
_entity_poly.pdbx_strand_id
1 'polypeptide(L)' 'MTISRMTFDIDKDLKQELKIIALKQDRSVKDILCELIQDFVDENK' A
#
# COMPACT_ATOMS: atom_id res chain seq x y z
N MET A 1 -4.35 13.15 15.56
CA MET A 1 -4.41 12.62 14.21
C MET A 1 -5.55 11.63 14.07
N THR A 2 -6.33 11.75 13.03
CA THR A 2 -7.51 10.92 12.83
C THR A 2 -7.18 9.77 11.88
N ILE A 3 -7.53 8.54 12.27
CA ILE A 3 -7.33 7.37 11.44
C ILE A 3 -8.68 6.94 10.89
N SER A 4 -8.74 6.78 9.58
CA SER A 4 -9.95 6.37 8.92
C SER A 4 -9.68 5.10 8.11
N ARG A 5 -10.66 4.20 8.08
CA ARG A 5 -10.52 2.95 7.35
C ARG A 5 -10.90 3.15 5.88
N MET A 6 -10.11 2.58 5.00
CA MET A 6 -10.40 2.59 3.57
C MET A 6 -10.34 1.16 3.04
N THR A 7 -11.33 0.76 2.27
CA THR A 7 -11.36 -0.55 1.64
C THR A 7 -11.56 -0.40 0.14
N PHE A 8 -10.97 -1.30 -0.63
CA PHE A 8 -11.11 -1.29 -2.07
C PHE A 8 -10.78 -2.67 -2.63
N ASP A 9 -11.23 -2.92 -3.86
CA ASP A 9 -10.95 -4.17 -4.53
C ASP A 9 -9.67 -4.01 -5.37
N ILE A 10 -8.89 -5.07 -5.42
CA ILE A 10 -7.64 -5.06 -6.16
C ILE A 10 -7.51 -6.37 -6.93
N ASP A 11 -6.84 -6.31 -8.07
CA ASP A 11 -6.59 -7.47 -8.89
C ASP A 11 -5.85 -8.54 -8.07
N LYS A 12 -6.29 -9.79 -8.20
CA LYS A 12 -5.74 -10.89 -7.42
C LYS A 12 -4.24 -11.08 -7.67
N ASP A 13 -3.83 -11.03 -8.93
CA ASP A 13 -2.43 -11.22 -9.28
C ASP A 13 -1.57 -10.08 -8.76
N LEU A 14 -2.06 -8.88 -8.87
CA LEU A 14 -1.35 -7.70 -8.37
C LEU A 14 -1.21 -7.75 -6.85
N LYS A 15 -2.25 -8.19 -6.17
CA LYS A 15 -2.22 -8.34 -4.72
C LYS A 15 -1.16 -9.35 -4.30
N GLN A 16 -1.06 -10.45 -5.03
CA GLN A 16 -0.08 -11.49 -4.73
C GLN A 16 1.34 -11.01 -4.95
N GLU A 17 1.59 -10.29 -6.04
CA GLU A 17 2.90 -9.71 -6.30
C GLU A 17 3.30 -8.73 -5.21
N LEU A 18 2.35 -7.94 -4.76
CA LEU A 18 2.60 -6.99 -3.67
C LEU A 18 3.01 -7.70 -2.38
N LYS A 19 2.34 -8.80 -2.07
CA LYS A 19 2.68 -9.57 -0.88
C LYS A 19 4.08 -10.16 -0.97
N ILE A 20 4.44 -10.66 -2.14
CA ILE A 20 5.77 -11.24 -2.35
C ILE A 20 6.85 -10.20 -2.17
N ILE A 21 6.68 -9.03 -2.75
CA ILE A 21 7.64 -7.95 -2.64
C ILE A 21 7.75 -7.48 -1.19
N ALA A 22 6.62 -7.36 -0.51
CA ALA A 22 6.62 -6.95 0.89
C ALA A 22 7.41 -7.93 1.74
N LEU A 23 7.26 -9.22 1.48
CA LEU A 23 7.98 -10.25 2.20
C LEU A 23 9.49 -10.16 1.97
N LYS A 24 9.89 -9.91 0.73
CA LYS A 24 11.30 -9.77 0.38
C LYS A 24 11.94 -8.55 1.05
N GLN A 25 11.18 -7.50 1.24
CA GLN A 25 11.67 -6.27 1.87
C GLN A 25 11.46 -6.26 3.38
N ASP A 26 10.92 -7.35 3.92
CA ASP A 26 10.64 -7.46 5.35
C ASP A 26 9.76 -6.31 5.83
N ARG A 27 8.75 -5.98 5.03
CA ARG A 27 7.80 -4.90 5.34
C ARG A 27 6.39 -5.43 5.23
N SER A 28 5.45 -4.79 5.93
CA SER A 28 4.06 -5.16 5.80
C SER A 28 3.45 -4.51 4.55
N VAL A 29 2.42 -5.16 4.00
CA VAL A 29 1.71 -4.60 2.85
C VAL A 29 1.11 -3.24 3.21
N LYS A 30 0.61 -3.12 4.43
CA LYS A 30 0.02 -1.87 4.91
C LYS A 30 1.04 -0.72 4.87
N ASP A 31 2.26 -0.98 5.32
CA ASP A 31 3.30 0.04 5.33
C ASP A 31 3.62 0.50 3.92
N ILE A 32 3.76 -0.45 3.00
CA ILE A 32 4.06 -0.14 1.60
C ILE A 32 2.93 0.69 0.99
N LEU A 33 1.69 0.29 1.22
CA LEU A 33 0.54 1.01 0.67
C LEU A 33 0.44 2.43 1.22
N CYS A 34 0.66 2.59 2.52
CA CYS A 34 0.61 3.91 3.12
C CYS A 34 1.68 4.83 2.55
N GLU A 35 2.89 4.30 2.37
CA GLU A 35 3.98 5.06 1.79
C GLU A 35 3.67 5.48 0.36
N LEU A 36 3.17 4.56 -0.45
CA LEU A 36 2.83 4.86 -1.84
C LEU A 36 1.73 5.90 -1.93
N ILE A 37 0.71 5.79 -1.08
CA ILE A 37 -0.38 6.75 -1.07
C ILE A 37 0.13 8.13 -0.66
N GLN A 38 0.99 8.19 0.33
CA GLN A 38 1.54 9.46 0.79
C GLN A 38 2.37 10.12 -0.30
N ASP A 39 3.20 9.34 -0.99
CA ASP A 39 4.01 9.85 -2.09
C ASP A 39 3.14 10.40 -3.21
N PHE A 40 2.08 9.67 -3.55
CA PHE A 40 1.17 10.10 -4.60
C PHE A 40 0.50 11.42 -4.24
N VAL A 41 0.03 11.55 -3.02
CA VAL A 41 -0.63 12.78 -2.57
C VAL A 41 0.35 13.94 -2.59
N ASP A 42 1.59 13.71 -2.13
CA ASP A 42 2.60 14.76 -2.10
C ASP A 42 2.94 15.26 -3.51
N GLU A 43 2.99 14.35 -4.47
CA GLU A 43 3.28 14.73 -5.86
C GLU A 43 2.16 15.55 -6.48
N ASN A 44 0.94 15.39 -6.00
CA ASN A 44 -0.24 16.03 -6.60
C ASN A 44 -0.80 17.19 -5.78
N LYS A 45 -0.05 17.66 -4.83
CA LYS A 45 -0.44 18.85 -4.07
C LYS A 45 -0.10 20.12 -4.81
#